data_ec15874923414192e8798a2991ec5747
#
_entry.id   ec15874923414192e8798a2991ec5747
#
_cell.length_a   1.000
_cell.length_b   1.000
_cell.length_c   1.000
_cell.angle_alpha   90.00
_cell.angle_beta   90.00
_cell.angle_gamma   90.00
#
_symmetry.space_group_name_H-M   'P 1'
#
loop_
_entity.id
_entity.type
_entity.pdbx_description
1 polymer ?
#
loop_
_entity_poly.entity_id
_entity_poly.type
_entity_poly.pdbx_seq_one_letter_code
_entity_poly.pdbx_strand_id
1 'polypeptide(L)'
;MAKESTFNPEHQATHTSSKVVAALERISEAFRVMLWQEAKQYGISPIQVQILTYLLHYPEKLKTVTHLAAHFNMTKATVSDAIKSIAAKGFVKRKEDSEDSRSHSLHLTREGKALARKVERFAEPMEISVQKMGPEKQSGILEQLLYLIQDLNGQLVITPQRMCLNCRFYEKKGKLHYCNLVNAFLKAGDLRVDCPEFRMPAG
;
A
#
# COMPACT_ATOMS: atom_id res chain seq x y z
N MET A 1 9.83 -27.86 22.78
CA MET A 1 10.99 -26.97 22.57
C MET A 1 10.47 -25.57 22.25
N ALA A 2 10.98 -24.53 22.91
CA ALA A 2 10.63 -23.16 22.56
C ALA A 2 11.10 -22.87 21.13
N LYS A 3 10.21 -22.29 20.30
CA LYS A 3 10.53 -21.92 18.92
C LYS A 3 11.54 -20.77 18.97
N GLU A 4 12.71 -20.94 18.35
CA GLU A 4 13.72 -19.89 18.31
C GLU A 4 13.22 -18.64 17.56
N SER A 5 13.68 -17.49 17.98
CA SER A 5 13.28 -16.22 17.39
C SER A 5 13.85 -16.07 15.97
N THR A 6 13.01 -15.64 15.04
CA THR A 6 13.40 -15.24 13.68
C THR A 6 14.50 -14.17 13.67
N PHE A 7 14.60 -13.37 14.73
CA PHE A 7 15.59 -12.30 14.87
C PHE A 7 16.88 -12.74 15.59
N ASN A 8 17.00 -14.03 16.01
CA ASN A 8 18.25 -14.56 16.50
C ASN A 8 19.24 -14.74 15.33
N PRO A 9 20.43 -14.08 15.33
CA PRO A 9 21.40 -14.19 14.26
C PRO A 9 21.90 -15.61 14.01
N GLU A 10 22.06 -16.43 15.04
CA GLU A 10 22.48 -17.83 14.93
C GLU A 10 21.41 -18.68 14.21
N HIS A 11 20.14 -18.47 14.58
CA HIS A 11 19.01 -19.12 13.89
C HIS A 11 18.92 -18.68 12.41
N GLN A 12 19.15 -17.41 12.11
CA GLN A 12 19.18 -16.90 10.74
C GLN A 12 20.31 -17.57 9.91
N ALA A 13 21.45 -17.91 10.52
CA ALA A 13 22.57 -18.49 9.76
C ALA A 13 22.14 -19.73 8.97
N THR A 14 21.23 -20.54 9.50
CA THR A 14 20.79 -21.83 8.93
C THR A 14 19.38 -21.80 8.34
N HIS A 15 18.57 -20.77 8.60
CA HIS A 15 17.15 -20.70 8.19
C HIS A 15 16.88 -19.55 7.20
N THR A 16 16.74 -19.89 5.91
CA THR A 16 16.48 -18.90 4.84
C THR A 16 15.19 -18.11 5.07
N SER A 17 14.12 -18.73 5.60
CA SER A 17 12.88 -18.02 5.92
C SER A 17 13.11 -16.90 6.94
N SER A 18 13.91 -17.15 7.97
CA SER A 18 14.26 -16.13 8.97
C SER A 18 15.09 -14.99 8.37
N LYS A 19 16.00 -15.31 7.44
CA LYS A 19 16.76 -14.29 6.69
C LYS A 19 15.84 -13.41 5.86
N VAL A 20 14.85 -13.99 5.19
CA VAL A 20 13.87 -13.24 4.40
C VAL A 20 13.06 -12.29 5.28
N VAL A 21 12.55 -12.77 6.42
CA VAL A 21 11.78 -11.93 7.36
C VAL A 21 12.64 -10.78 7.90
N ALA A 22 13.89 -11.05 8.30
CA ALA A 22 14.82 -10.02 8.75
C ALA A 22 15.15 -9.00 7.64
N ALA A 23 15.27 -9.44 6.39
CA ALA A 23 15.49 -8.54 5.25
C ALA A 23 14.28 -7.65 4.97
N LEU A 24 13.05 -8.20 5.06
CA LEU A 24 11.82 -7.42 4.92
C LEU A 24 11.69 -6.37 6.05
N GLU A 25 12.07 -6.72 7.27
CA GLU A 25 12.11 -5.75 8.37
C GLU A 25 13.07 -4.58 8.07
N ARG A 26 14.29 -4.85 7.56
CA ARG A 26 15.25 -3.81 7.15
C ARG A 26 14.73 -2.93 6.03
N ILE A 27 14.01 -3.50 5.05
CA ILE A 27 13.36 -2.75 3.98
C ILE A 27 12.25 -1.87 4.54
N SER A 28 11.44 -2.39 5.48
CA SER A 28 10.40 -1.64 6.18
C SER A 28 10.99 -0.44 6.93
N GLU A 29 12.13 -0.63 7.61
CA GLU A 29 12.84 0.45 8.31
C GLU A 29 13.35 1.51 7.33
N ALA A 30 13.93 1.12 6.21
CA ALA A 30 14.37 2.07 5.18
C ALA A 30 13.18 2.88 4.63
N PHE A 31 12.04 2.23 4.38
CA PHE A 31 10.81 2.88 3.96
C PHE A 31 10.33 3.91 5.00
N ARG A 32 10.34 3.53 6.28
CA ARG A 32 9.99 4.40 7.40
C ARG A 32 10.90 5.63 7.48
N VAL A 33 12.22 5.43 7.31
CA VAL A 33 13.19 6.54 7.33
C VAL A 33 12.93 7.54 6.21
N MET A 34 12.75 7.07 4.97
CA MET A 34 12.44 7.93 3.82
C MET A 34 11.15 8.73 4.06
N LEU A 35 10.11 8.09 4.55
CA LEU A 35 8.83 8.71 4.83
C LEU A 35 8.92 9.77 5.95
N TRP A 36 9.70 9.52 6.99
CA TRP A 36 9.96 10.46 8.08
C TRP A 36 10.78 11.68 7.62
N GLN A 37 11.80 11.48 6.80
CA GLN A 37 12.61 12.54 6.25
C GLN A 37 11.76 13.50 5.41
N GLU A 38 10.91 12.96 4.54
CA GLU A 38 9.99 13.74 3.72
C GLU A 38 8.96 14.49 4.60
N ALA A 39 8.35 13.81 5.55
CA ALA A 39 7.37 14.39 6.46
C ALA A 39 7.95 15.57 7.25
N LYS A 40 9.18 15.44 7.76
CA LYS A 40 9.88 16.47 8.53
C LYS A 40 10.13 17.72 7.69
N GLN A 41 10.49 17.58 6.41
CA GLN A 41 10.77 18.70 5.51
C GLN A 41 9.57 19.64 5.37
N TYR A 42 8.35 19.11 5.41
CA TYR A 42 7.12 19.88 5.21
C TYR A 42 6.30 20.08 6.49
N GLY A 43 6.82 19.71 7.66
CA GLY A 43 6.13 19.88 8.94
C GLY A 43 4.82 19.11 9.05
N ILE A 44 4.75 17.93 8.41
CA ILE A 44 3.60 17.03 8.46
C ILE A 44 4.03 15.66 9.02
N SER A 45 3.08 14.79 9.35
CA SER A 45 3.40 13.45 9.83
C SER A 45 3.54 12.45 8.66
N PRO A 46 4.26 11.31 8.88
CA PRO A 46 4.38 10.24 7.88
C PRO A 46 3.04 9.79 7.28
N ILE A 47 2.04 9.56 8.11
CA ILE A 47 0.72 9.18 7.60
C ILE A 47 0.05 10.29 6.79
N GLN A 48 0.33 11.56 7.07
CA GLN A 48 -0.19 12.67 6.28
C GLN A 48 0.44 12.73 4.89
N VAL A 49 1.74 12.40 4.75
CA VAL A 49 2.38 12.20 3.43
C VAL A 49 1.65 11.12 2.63
N GLN A 50 1.41 9.96 3.25
CA GLN A 50 0.72 8.84 2.62
C GLN A 50 -0.73 9.19 2.22
N ILE A 51 -1.48 9.87 3.11
CA ILE A 51 -2.85 10.33 2.82
C ILE A 51 -2.87 11.32 1.64
N LEU A 52 -1.96 12.30 1.62
CA LEU A 52 -1.88 13.27 0.52
C LEU A 52 -1.59 12.59 -0.81
N THR A 53 -0.63 11.66 -0.85
CA THR A 53 -0.29 10.86 -2.02
C THR A 53 -1.48 10.00 -2.48
N TYR A 54 -2.17 9.35 -1.55
CA TYR A 54 -3.37 8.57 -1.85
C TYR A 54 -4.47 9.45 -2.49
N LEU A 55 -4.78 10.59 -1.87
CA LEU A 55 -5.80 11.52 -2.38
C LEU A 55 -5.44 12.12 -3.74
N LEU A 56 -4.17 12.16 -4.09
CA LEU A 56 -3.73 12.63 -5.42
C LEU A 56 -4.06 11.64 -6.52
N HIS A 57 -3.86 10.34 -6.29
CA HIS A 57 -3.86 9.32 -7.33
C HIS A 57 -5.10 8.42 -7.38
N TYR A 58 -5.81 8.26 -6.26
CA TYR A 58 -6.92 7.31 -6.20
C TYR A 58 -8.23 7.90 -6.74
N PRO A 59 -9.16 7.04 -7.26
CA PRO A 59 -10.48 7.47 -7.71
C PRO A 59 -11.32 8.07 -6.58
N GLU A 60 -12.20 9.01 -6.91
CA GLU A 60 -13.06 9.73 -5.95
C GLU A 60 -13.83 8.80 -5.01
N LYS A 61 -14.42 7.73 -5.53
CA LYS A 61 -15.16 6.72 -4.74
C LYS A 61 -14.36 6.06 -3.62
N LEU A 62 -13.03 6.14 -3.67
CA LEU A 62 -12.12 5.57 -2.68
C LEU A 62 -11.57 6.64 -1.70
N LYS A 63 -11.83 7.91 -1.93
CA LYS A 63 -11.31 9.02 -1.11
C LYS A 63 -12.16 9.26 0.13
N THR A 64 -12.37 8.25 0.94
CA THR A 64 -13.11 8.31 2.19
C THR A 64 -12.25 7.85 3.37
N VAL A 65 -12.61 8.26 4.60
CA VAL A 65 -11.94 7.81 5.83
C VAL A 65 -11.93 6.29 5.93
N THR A 66 -13.02 5.64 5.56
CA THR A 66 -13.13 4.17 5.63
C THR A 66 -12.16 3.46 4.68
N HIS A 67 -12.04 3.93 3.44
CA HIS A 67 -11.11 3.35 2.48
C HIS A 67 -9.65 3.61 2.86
N LEU A 68 -9.34 4.82 3.35
CA LEU A 68 -8.00 5.14 3.85
C LEU A 68 -7.62 4.28 5.06
N ALA A 69 -8.53 4.09 6.02
CA ALA A 69 -8.30 3.25 7.19
C ALA A 69 -8.00 1.79 6.79
N ALA A 70 -8.77 1.24 5.86
CA ALA A 70 -8.53 -0.09 5.32
C ALA A 70 -7.21 -0.18 4.55
N HIS A 71 -6.92 0.80 3.67
CA HIS A 71 -5.70 0.82 2.86
C HIS A 71 -4.43 0.87 3.70
N PHE A 72 -4.40 1.72 4.74
CA PHE A 72 -3.25 1.87 5.62
C PHE A 72 -3.27 0.92 6.84
N ASN A 73 -4.26 0.04 6.92
CA ASN A 73 -4.43 -0.88 8.05
C ASN A 73 -4.45 -0.17 9.41
N MET A 74 -5.17 0.95 9.48
CA MET A 74 -5.31 1.83 10.65
C MET A 74 -6.75 1.95 11.13
N THR A 75 -6.94 2.44 12.35
CA THR A 75 -8.29 2.76 12.84
C THR A 75 -8.87 3.98 12.12
N LYS A 76 -10.19 4.03 11.97
CA LYS A 76 -10.88 5.21 11.41
C LYS A 76 -10.60 6.48 12.25
N ALA A 77 -10.46 6.34 13.57
CA ALA A 77 -10.13 7.44 14.48
C ALA A 77 -8.76 8.05 14.14
N THR A 78 -7.72 7.21 14.03
CA THR A 78 -6.35 7.64 13.68
C THR A 78 -6.32 8.37 12.33
N VAL A 79 -6.98 7.82 11.32
CA VAL A 79 -7.05 8.45 10.00
C VAL A 79 -7.84 9.76 10.05
N SER A 80 -8.98 9.80 10.77
CA SER A 80 -9.77 11.02 10.95
C SER A 80 -8.97 12.15 11.59
N ASP A 81 -8.17 11.86 12.59
CA ASP A 81 -7.36 12.88 13.28
C ASP A 81 -6.22 13.38 12.40
N ALA A 82 -5.58 12.51 11.63
CA ALA A 82 -4.61 12.92 10.61
C ALA A 82 -5.24 13.83 9.56
N ILE A 83 -6.45 13.50 9.09
CA ILE A 83 -7.20 14.32 8.12
C ILE A 83 -7.61 15.66 8.71
N LYS A 84 -8.13 15.71 9.94
CA LYS A 84 -8.46 16.98 10.64
C LYS A 84 -7.24 17.90 10.68
N SER A 85 -6.08 17.35 11.02
CA SER A 85 -4.83 18.11 11.10
C SER A 85 -4.42 18.71 9.74
N ILE A 86 -4.45 17.93 8.64
CA ILE A 86 -4.09 18.45 7.31
C ILE A 86 -5.19 19.35 6.72
N ALA A 87 -6.44 19.16 7.12
CA ALA A 87 -7.54 20.07 6.76
C ALA A 87 -7.41 21.44 7.47
N ALA A 88 -7.03 21.44 8.75
CA ALA A 88 -6.73 22.68 9.49
C ALA A 88 -5.56 23.48 8.87
N LYS A 89 -4.61 22.78 8.21
CA LYS A 89 -3.53 23.39 7.42
C LYS A 89 -3.94 23.82 6.01
N GLY A 90 -5.21 23.64 5.64
CA GLY A 90 -5.74 24.04 4.34
C GLY A 90 -5.40 23.10 3.17
N PHE A 91 -4.87 21.89 3.41
CA PHE A 91 -4.45 20.97 2.33
C PHE A 91 -5.57 20.04 1.86
N VAL A 92 -6.56 19.74 2.71
CA VAL A 92 -7.67 18.85 2.42
C VAL A 92 -8.99 19.54 2.79
N LYS A 93 -10.01 19.32 1.97
CA LYS A 93 -11.39 19.70 2.28
C LYS A 93 -12.29 18.46 2.22
N ARG A 94 -13.33 18.45 3.06
CA ARG A 94 -14.42 17.48 2.99
C ARG A 94 -15.50 18.02 2.05
N LYS A 95 -16.07 17.12 1.26
CA LYS A 95 -17.24 17.40 0.45
C LYS A 95 -18.32 16.41 0.84
N GLU A 96 -19.50 16.91 1.16
CA GLU A 96 -20.66 16.05 1.39
C GLU A 96 -21.01 15.34 0.09
N ASP A 97 -21.37 14.06 0.20
CA ASP A 97 -21.89 13.32 -0.93
C ASP A 97 -23.33 13.77 -1.15
N SER A 98 -23.68 14.09 -2.42
CA SER A 98 -25.03 14.55 -2.77
C SER A 98 -26.10 13.46 -2.61
N GLU A 99 -25.70 12.18 -2.59
CA GLU A 99 -26.61 11.04 -2.48
C GLU A 99 -26.71 10.47 -1.05
N ASP A 100 -25.69 10.68 -0.21
CA ASP A 100 -25.68 10.26 1.19
C ASP A 100 -24.95 11.29 2.06
N SER A 101 -25.72 12.08 2.80
CA SER A 101 -25.22 13.11 3.73
C SER A 101 -24.34 12.57 4.87
N ARG A 102 -24.30 11.25 5.08
CA ARG A 102 -23.43 10.57 6.05
C ARG A 102 -22.07 10.23 5.46
N SER A 103 -21.95 10.29 4.14
CA SER A 103 -20.69 9.99 3.42
C SER A 103 -20.00 11.30 3.04
N HIS A 104 -18.75 11.44 3.45
CA HIS A 104 -17.91 12.58 3.07
C HIS A 104 -16.73 12.10 2.24
N SER A 105 -16.61 12.65 1.04
CA SER A 105 -15.41 12.49 0.22
C SER A 105 -14.35 13.53 0.60
N LEU A 106 -13.08 13.15 0.42
CA LEU A 106 -11.91 13.94 0.77
C LEU A 106 -11.24 14.46 -0.50
N HIS A 107 -11.04 15.76 -0.58
CA HIS A 107 -10.48 16.40 -1.75
C HIS A 107 -9.26 17.24 -1.38
N LEU A 108 -8.21 17.15 -2.19
CA LEU A 108 -7.09 18.07 -2.08
C LEU A 108 -7.51 19.48 -2.52
N THR A 109 -7.10 20.48 -1.76
CA THR A 109 -7.12 21.87 -2.20
C THR A 109 -6.05 22.12 -3.28
N ARG A 110 -5.94 23.32 -3.81
CA ARG A 110 -4.86 23.69 -4.71
C ARG A 110 -3.49 23.53 -4.02
N GLU A 111 -3.37 24.03 -2.79
CA GLU A 111 -2.19 23.93 -1.94
C GLU A 111 -1.90 22.47 -1.56
N GLY A 112 -2.94 21.68 -1.23
CA GLY A 112 -2.83 20.27 -0.97
C GLY A 112 -2.32 19.47 -2.16
N LYS A 113 -2.78 19.77 -3.38
CA LYS A 113 -2.26 19.14 -4.61
C LYS A 113 -0.80 19.50 -4.86
N ALA A 114 -0.42 20.76 -4.62
CA ALA A 114 0.95 21.20 -4.77
C ALA A 114 1.88 20.50 -3.78
N LEU A 115 1.46 20.36 -2.51
CA LEU A 115 2.21 19.63 -1.50
C LEU A 115 2.27 18.13 -1.82
N ALA A 116 1.14 17.50 -2.17
CA ALA A 116 1.09 16.08 -2.52
C ALA A 116 2.08 15.71 -3.62
N ARG A 117 2.18 16.53 -4.69
CA ARG A 117 3.15 16.35 -5.78
C ARG A 117 4.62 16.49 -5.35
N LYS A 118 4.90 17.23 -4.28
CA LYS A 118 6.26 17.33 -3.74
C LYS A 118 6.62 16.08 -2.94
N VAL A 119 5.69 15.59 -2.12
CA VAL A 119 5.96 14.50 -1.18
C VAL A 119 5.72 13.09 -1.75
N GLU A 120 5.07 12.94 -2.91
CA GLU A 120 4.75 11.64 -3.50
C GLU A 120 5.98 10.79 -3.87
N ARG A 121 7.13 11.44 -4.08
CA ARG A 121 8.37 10.79 -4.49
C ARG A 121 9.26 10.35 -3.33
N PHE A 122 8.75 10.34 -2.10
CA PHE A 122 9.54 9.97 -0.91
C PHE A 122 10.23 8.60 -1.02
N ALA A 123 9.67 7.66 -1.79
CA ALA A 123 10.21 6.33 -2.00
C ALA A 123 11.12 6.20 -3.25
N GLU A 124 11.44 7.30 -3.93
CA GLU A 124 12.27 7.29 -5.16
C GLU A 124 13.64 6.60 -4.99
N PRO A 125 14.37 6.72 -3.86
CA PRO A 125 15.62 5.99 -3.67
C PRO A 125 15.44 4.46 -3.71
N MET A 126 14.31 3.97 -3.22
CA MET A 126 13.97 2.54 -3.27
C MET A 126 13.62 2.12 -4.70
N GLU A 127 12.82 2.91 -5.41
CA GLU A 127 12.46 2.69 -6.80
C GLU A 127 13.71 2.59 -7.69
N ILE A 128 14.65 3.53 -7.56
CA ILE A 128 15.94 3.51 -8.27
C ILE A 128 16.71 2.22 -7.97
N SER A 129 16.70 1.75 -6.73
CA SER A 129 17.40 0.51 -6.34
C SER A 129 16.74 -0.72 -6.95
N VAL A 130 15.42 -0.76 -7.04
CA VAL A 130 14.67 -1.84 -7.71
C VAL A 130 14.92 -1.80 -9.23
N GLN A 131 14.94 -0.63 -9.86
CA GLN A 131 15.19 -0.48 -11.30
C GLN A 131 16.54 -1.07 -11.73
N LYS A 132 17.57 -1.04 -10.88
CA LYS A 132 18.89 -1.64 -11.14
C LYS A 132 18.87 -3.18 -11.25
N MET A 133 17.82 -3.84 -10.79
CA MET A 133 17.73 -5.30 -10.79
C MET A 133 17.40 -5.91 -12.16
N GLY A 134 16.93 -5.11 -13.11
CA GLY A 134 16.44 -5.58 -14.41
C GLY A 134 15.02 -6.17 -14.35
N PRO A 135 14.30 -6.20 -15.50
CA PRO A 135 12.87 -6.48 -15.54
C PRO A 135 12.46 -7.87 -15.04
N GLU A 136 13.26 -8.88 -15.34
CA GLU A 136 12.96 -10.26 -14.93
C GLU A 136 13.00 -10.45 -13.42
N LYS A 137 14.04 -9.93 -12.76
CA LYS A 137 14.14 -9.98 -11.29
C LYS A 137 13.08 -9.13 -10.61
N GLN A 138 12.75 -7.96 -11.17
CA GLN A 138 11.65 -7.11 -10.68
C GLN A 138 10.33 -7.86 -10.71
N SER A 139 9.99 -8.51 -11.82
CA SER A 139 8.76 -9.29 -11.97
C SER A 139 8.71 -10.47 -10.99
N GLY A 140 9.83 -11.18 -10.81
CA GLY A 140 9.92 -12.28 -9.86
C GLY A 140 9.73 -11.83 -8.40
N ILE A 141 10.38 -10.74 -8.00
CA ILE A 141 10.20 -10.17 -6.65
C ILE A 141 8.77 -9.72 -6.44
N LEU A 142 8.17 -9.02 -7.42
CA LEU A 142 6.78 -8.57 -7.34
C LEU A 142 5.83 -9.74 -7.10
N GLU A 143 5.95 -10.80 -7.87
CA GLU A 143 5.09 -11.98 -7.72
C GLU A 143 5.22 -12.59 -6.32
N GLN A 144 6.44 -12.79 -5.81
CA GLN A 144 6.66 -13.38 -4.48
C GLN A 144 6.13 -12.48 -3.35
N LEU A 145 6.30 -11.16 -3.45
CA LEU A 145 5.73 -10.22 -2.49
C LEU A 145 4.21 -10.24 -2.50
N LEU A 146 3.57 -10.34 -3.67
CA LEU A 146 2.12 -10.44 -3.75
C LEU A 146 1.59 -11.72 -3.11
N TYR A 147 2.26 -12.86 -3.29
CA TYR A 147 1.89 -14.10 -2.59
C TYR A 147 2.05 -13.96 -1.08
N LEU A 148 3.13 -13.35 -0.61
CA LEU A 148 3.34 -13.12 0.82
C LEU A 148 2.24 -12.21 1.41
N ILE A 149 1.87 -11.13 0.71
CA ILE A 149 0.78 -10.24 1.12
C ILE A 149 -0.55 -10.99 1.14
N GLN A 150 -0.84 -11.84 0.15
CA GLN A 150 -2.05 -12.65 0.10
C GLN A 150 -2.14 -13.59 1.30
N ASP A 151 -1.05 -14.26 1.65
CA ASP A 151 -1.00 -15.17 2.80
C ASP A 151 -1.22 -14.42 4.12
N LEU A 152 -0.60 -13.25 4.31
CA LEU A 152 -0.82 -12.38 5.47
C LEU A 152 -2.26 -11.85 5.56
N ASN A 153 -2.92 -11.61 4.43
CA ASN A 153 -4.37 -11.32 4.40
C ASN A 153 -5.18 -12.52 4.89
N GLY A 154 -4.86 -13.73 4.41
CA GLY A 154 -5.52 -14.97 4.83
C GLY A 154 -5.36 -15.25 6.33
N GLN A 155 -4.23 -14.88 6.91
CA GLN A 155 -3.96 -14.96 8.34
C GLN A 155 -4.56 -13.79 9.16
N LEU A 156 -5.29 -12.86 8.53
CA LEU A 156 -5.89 -11.67 9.17
C LEU A 156 -4.86 -10.73 9.83
N VAL A 157 -3.61 -10.76 9.41
CA VAL A 157 -2.56 -9.85 9.90
C VAL A 157 -2.77 -8.43 9.37
N ILE A 158 -3.19 -8.33 8.11
CA ILE A 158 -3.54 -7.07 7.45
C ILE A 158 -4.88 -7.20 6.73
N THR A 159 -5.56 -6.08 6.51
CA THR A 159 -6.80 -6.05 5.73
C THR A 159 -6.55 -6.50 4.28
N PRO A 160 -7.54 -7.15 3.61
CA PRO A 160 -7.39 -7.52 2.20
C PRO A 160 -7.05 -6.33 1.33
N GLN A 161 -5.93 -6.45 0.62
CA GLN A 161 -5.43 -5.40 -0.27
C GLN A 161 -6.08 -5.50 -1.65
N ARG A 162 -6.18 -4.38 -2.36
CA ARG A 162 -6.86 -4.25 -3.67
C ARG A 162 -6.04 -4.82 -4.84
N MET A 163 -5.28 -5.86 -4.61
CA MET A 163 -4.34 -6.45 -5.56
C MET A 163 -4.98 -7.58 -6.40
N CYS A 164 -4.32 -7.96 -7.48
CA CYS A 164 -4.80 -9.02 -8.37
C CYS A 164 -5.12 -10.31 -7.62
N LEU A 165 -4.23 -10.79 -6.77
CA LEU A 165 -4.37 -12.10 -6.10
C LEU A 165 -5.55 -12.18 -5.13
N ASN A 166 -6.06 -11.03 -4.67
CA ASN A 166 -7.24 -10.93 -3.80
C ASN A 166 -8.52 -10.60 -4.57
N CYS A 167 -8.46 -10.51 -5.91
CA CYS A 167 -9.56 -10.02 -6.73
C CYS A 167 -10.46 -11.17 -7.20
N ARG A 168 -11.80 -10.98 -7.18
CA ARG A 168 -12.76 -11.96 -7.71
C ARG A 168 -12.56 -12.33 -9.18
N PHE A 169 -11.91 -11.47 -9.94
CA PHE A 169 -11.63 -11.69 -11.36
C PHE A 169 -10.31 -12.41 -11.60
N TYR A 170 -9.51 -12.63 -10.55
CA TYR A 170 -8.24 -13.33 -10.67
C TYR A 170 -8.47 -14.85 -10.62
N GLU A 171 -7.73 -15.54 -11.49
CA GLU A 171 -7.69 -16.99 -11.54
C GLU A 171 -6.25 -17.47 -11.78
N LYS A 172 -5.83 -18.50 -11.05
CA LYS A 172 -4.55 -19.17 -11.30
C LYS A 172 -4.79 -20.35 -12.25
N LYS A 173 -4.35 -20.26 -13.50
CA LYS A 173 -4.45 -21.33 -14.51
C LYS A 173 -3.10 -22.07 -14.63
N GLY A 174 -2.93 -23.11 -13.82
CA GLY A 174 -1.64 -23.80 -13.70
C GLY A 174 -0.56 -22.88 -13.14
N LYS A 175 0.48 -22.59 -13.95
CA LYS A 175 1.55 -21.64 -13.59
C LYS A 175 1.27 -20.19 -14.04
N LEU A 176 0.18 -19.96 -14.76
CA LEU A 176 -0.14 -18.66 -15.36
C LEU A 176 -1.19 -17.92 -14.54
N HIS A 177 -1.10 -16.60 -14.53
CA HIS A 177 -2.12 -15.71 -13.98
C HIS A 177 -3.13 -15.35 -15.06
N TYR A 178 -4.41 -15.24 -14.70
CA TYR A 178 -5.47 -14.87 -15.62
C TYR A 178 -6.41 -13.86 -14.99
N CYS A 179 -6.86 -12.88 -15.75
CA CYS A 179 -7.87 -11.92 -15.32
C CYS A 179 -9.15 -12.10 -16.12
N ASN A 180 -10.22 -12.57 -15.46
CA ASN A 180 -11.53 -12.80 -16.09
C ASN A 180 -12.24 -11.48 -16.48
N LEU A 181 -11.85 -10.33 -15.92
CA LEU A 181 -12.43 -9.04 -16.30
C LEU A 181 -12.00 -8.59 -17.71
N VAL A 182 -10.70 -8.74 -17.99
CA VAL A 182 -10.12 -8.36 -19.28
C VAL A 182 -9.89 -9.55 -20.22
N ASN A 183 -10.26 -10.75 -19.78
CA ASN A 183 -10.11 -12.02 -20.51
C ASN A 183 -8.68 -12.24 -21.05
N ALA A 184 -7.68 -12.03 -20.20
CA ALA A 184 -6.29 -12.09 -20.62
C ALA A 184 -5.39 -12.80 -19.61
N PHE A 185 -4.37 -13.50 -20.12
CA PHE A 185 -3.24 -13.95 -19.32
C PHE A 185 -2.36 -12.77 -18.92
N LEU A 186 -1.90 -12.76 -17.68
CA LEU A 186 -1.03 -11.77 -17.10
C LEU A 186 0.34 -12.39 -16.86
N LYS A 187 1.39 -11.70 -17.25
CA LYS A 187 2.76 -12.01 -16.79
C LYS A 187 2.92 -11.53 -15.34
N ALA A 188 3.92 -12.03 -14.65
CA ALA A 188 4.20 -11.60 -13.26
C ALA A 188 4.33 -10.07 -13.15
N GLY A 189 4.98 -9.41 -14.11
CA GLY A 189 5.10 -7.95 -14.15
C GLY A 189 3.80 -7.18 -14.43
N ASP A 190 2.74 -7.85 -14.93
CA ASP A 190 1.43 -7.24 -15.19
C ASP A 190 0.51 -7.29 -13.95
N LEU A 191 0.92 -8.02 -12.90
CA LEU A 191 0.14 -8.12 -11.66
C LEU A 191 0.10 -6.76 -10.95
N ARG A 192 -1.10 -6.36 -10.54
CA ARG A 192 -1.32 -5.07 -9.88
C ARG A 192 -1.32 -5.21 -8.37
N VAL A 193 -0.55 -4.36 -7.72
CA VAL A 193 -0.57 -4.17 -6.26
C VAL A 193 -1.81 -3.39 -5.84
N ASP A 194 -2.28 -2.49 -6.73
CA ASP A 194 -3.51 -1.71 -6.54
C ASP A 194 -4.27 -1.61 -7.87
N CYS A 195 -5.40 -2.30 -7.93
CA CYS A 195 -6.20 -2.36 -9.16
C CYS A 195 -7.44 -1.46 -9.03
N PRO A 196 -7.68 -0.50 -9.94
CA PRO A 196 -8.88 0.35 -9.92
C PRO A 196 -10.17 -0.46 -10.07
N GLU A 197 -10.12 -1.59 -10.78
CA GLU A 197 -11.25 -2.49 -11.01
C GLU A 197 -11.38 -3.61 -9.99
N PHE A 198 -10.61 -3.53 -8.90
CA PHE A 198 -10.65 -4.54 -7.84
C PHE A 198 -12.08 -4.75 -7.31
N ARG A 199 -12.46 -6.01 -7.19
CA ARG A 199 -13.68 -6.47 -6.52
C ARG A 199 -13.34 -7.56 -5.53
N MET A 200 -13.85 -7.45 -4.32
CA MET A 200 -13.73 -8.54 -3.34
C MET A 200 -14.40 -9.81 -3.89
N PRO A 201 -13.84 -11.01 -3.64
CA PRO A 201 -14.56 -12.25 -3.82
C PRO A 201 -15.88 -12.21 -3.02
N ALA A 202 -16.92 -12.84 -3.54
CA ALA A 202 -18.11 -13.12 -2.73
C ALA A 202 -17.69 -14.08 -1.60
N GLY A 203 -18.00 -13.72 -0.36
CA GLY A 203 -17.78 -14.58 0.79
C GLY A 203 -18.65 -15.85 0.73
#